data_313a1921933b66d1abe38a5d73b503a7
#
_entry.id   313a1921933b66d1abe38a5d73b503a7
#
_cell.length_a   1.000
_cell.length_b   1.000
_cell.length_c   1.000
_cell.angle_alpha   90.00
_cell.angle_beta   90.00
_cell.angle_gamma   90.00
#
_symmetry.space_group_name_H-M   'P 1'
#
loop_
_entity.id
_entity.type
_entity.pdbx_description
1 polymer ?
#
loop_
_entity_poly.entity_id
_entity_poly.type
_entity_poly.pdbx_seq_one_letter_code
_entity_poly.pdbx_strand_id
1 'polypeptide(L)'
;ETQRRNAYKQASINNNLSYVAQLHINEEDALDLKKTGLDNEELRQLMRRTSAKQAAQDASLGGGFGRSGQSVQATQLNIERHGYKALARKDLNREIRELSFRQRKQNVANDALSRNNALMSGIPVAPSGTGLALQIASSGMQAAIGSQQGTKG
;
A
#
# COMPACT_ATOMS: atom_id res chain seq x y z
N GLU A 1 -33.12 22.78 17.55
CA GLU A 1 -31.69 23.12 17.80
C GLU A 1 -30.90 21.95 18.37
N THR A 2 -31.47 21.24 19.35
CA THR A 2 -30.78 20.11 20.02
C THR A 2 -30.43 18.97 19.04
N GLN A 3 -31.31 18.61 18.12
CA GLN A 3 -31.06 17.57 17.12
C GLN A 3 -29.92 17.95 16.17
N ARG A 4 -29.86 19.19 15.70
CA ARG A 4 -28.73 19.68 14.88
C ARG A 4 -27.40 19.60 15.63
N ARG A 5 -27.40 20.10 16.87
CA ARG A 5 -26.19 20.07 17.69
C ARG A 5 -25.67 18.64 17.90
N ASN A 6 -26.56 17.69 18.11
CA ASN A 6 -26.21 16.28 18.27
C ASN A 6 -25.71 15.69 16.97
N ALA A 7 -26.27 15.99 15.81
CA ALA A 7 -25.82 15.53 14.53
C ALA A 7 -24.42 16.07 14.20
N TYR A 8 -24.14 17.35 14.46
CA TYR A 8 -22.79 17.91 14.28
C TYR A 8 -21.75 17.25 15.19
N LYS A 9 -22.12 16.99 16.47
CA LYS A 9 -21.22 16.25 17.37
C LYS A 9 -20.94 14.85 16.85
N GLN A 10 -21.96 14.14 16.40
CA GLN A 10 -21.82 12.80 15.86
C GLN A 10 -21.00 12.78 14.57
N ALA A 11 -21.18 13.75 13.69
CA ALA A 11 -20.37 13.90 12.48
C ALA A 11 -18.90 14.17 12.82
N SER A 12 -18.62 14.99 13.82
CA SER A 12 -17.27 15.22 14.31
C SER A 12 -16.63 13.94 14.86
N ILE A 13 -17.39 13.15 15.63
CA ILE A 13 -16.94 11.85 16.13
C ILE A 13 -16.64 10.90 14.98
N ASN A 14 -17.51 10.79 13.99
CA ASN A 14 -17.33 9.94 12.82
C ASN A 14 -16.07 10.33 12.02
N ASN A 15 -15.82 11.64 11.86
CA ASN A 15 -14.63 12.14 11.18
C ASN A 15 -13.36 11.81 11.96
N ASN A 16 -13.36 11.96 13.28
CA ASN A 16 -12.23 11.59 14.12
C ASN A 16 -11.94 10.09 14.07
N LEU A 17 -12.98 9.25 14.11
CA LEU A 17 -12.84 7.80 13.98
C LEU A 17 -12.28 7.41 12.61
N SER A 18 -12.73 8.05 11.53
CA SER A 18 -12.20 7.86 10.20
C SER A 18 -10.72 8.25 10.12
N TYR A 19 -10.36 9.39 10.71
CA TYR A 19 -8.98 9.84 10.74
C TYR A 19 -8.07 8.86 11.50
N VAL A 20 -8.48 8.39 12.67
CA VAL A 20 -7.73 7.39 13.46
C VAL A 20 -7.58 6.09 12.67
N ALA A 21 -8.65 5.61 12.02
CA ALA A 21 -8.58 4.41 11.19
C ALA A 21 -7.61 4.57 10.00
N GLN A 22 -7.57 5.74 9.37
CA GLN A 22 -6.61 6.05 8.31
C GLN A 22 -5.16 6.09 8.83
N LEU A 23 -4.93 6.62 10.04
CA LEU A 23 -3.61 6.60 10.66
C LEU A 23 -3.12 5.17 10.89
N HIS A 24 -3.95 4.28 11.42
CA HIS A 24 -3.61 2.87 11.60
C HIS A 24 -3.24 2.19 10.27
N ILE A 25 -4.01 2.44 9.22
CA ILE A 25 -3.69 1.89 7.89
C ILE A 25 -2.34 2.43 7.38
N ASN A 26 -2.01 3.71 7.64
CA ASN A 26 -0.71 4.27 7.29
C ASN A 26 0.43 3.63 8.07
N GLU A 27 0.23 3.35 9.36
CA GLU A 27 1.22 2.66 10.20
C GLU A 27 1.45 1.23 9.72
N GLU A 28 0.39 0.50 9.40
CA GLU A 28 0.49 -0.85 8.81
C GLU A 28 1.26 -0.84 7.48
N ASP A 29 0.97 0.13 6.60
CA ASP A 29 1.66 0.29 5.32
C ASP A 29 3.15 0.60 5.52
N ALA A 30 3.48 1.49 6.47
CA ALA A 30 4.87 1.82 6.80
C ALA A 30 5.64 0.62 7.37
N LEU A 31 5.00 -0.18 8.23
CA LEU A 31 5.58 -1.41 8.77
C LEU A 31 5.80 -2.47 7.68
N ASP A 32 4.84 -2.64 6.77
CA ASP A 32 4.96 -3.56 5.64
C ASP A 32 6.08 -3.14 4.68
N LEU A 33 6.23 -1.83 4.43
CA LEU A 33 7.32 -1.30 3.63
C LEU A 33 8.68 -1.60 4.26
N LYS A 34 8.81 -1.37 5.56
CA LYS A 34 10.03 -1.67 6.32
C LYS A 34 10.37 -3.16 6.29
N LYS A 35 9.38 -4.01 6.53
CA LYS A 35 9.55 -5.46 6.47
C LYS A 35 9.99 -5.93 5.09
N THR A 36 9.34 -5.46 4.03
CA THR A 36 9.70 -5.81 2.65
C THR A 36 11.12 -5.37 2.31
N GLY A 37 11.56 -4.20 2.80
CA GLY A 37 12.93 -3.72 2.63
C GLY A 37 13.95 -4.65 3.30
N LEU A 38 13.70 -5.08 4.54
CA LEU A 38 14.54 -6.04 5.27
C LEU A 38 14.60 -7.40 4.55
N ASP A 39 13.46 -7.93 4.15
CA ASP A 39 13.38 -9.20 3.42
C ASP A 39 14.14 -9.17 2.08
N ASN A 40 14.09 -8.05 1.37
CA ASN A 40 14.82 -7.87 0.12
C ASN A 40 16.34 -7.80 0.34
N GLU A 41 16.76 -7.12 1.42
CA GLU A 41 18.18 -7.05 1.78
C GLU A 41 18.72 -8.43 2.19
N GLU A 42 17.98 -9.18 3.01
CA GLU A 42 18.33 -10.54 3.40
C GLU A 42 18.46 -11.47 2.18
N LEU A 43 17.54 -11.38 1.23
CA LEU A 43 17.60 -12.14 -0.02
C LEU A 43 18.84 -11.78 -0.84
N ARG A 44 19.18 -10.49 -0.95
CA ARG A 44 20.41 -10.05 -1.64
C ARG A 44 21.67 -10.57 -0.95
N GLN A 45 21.71 -10.58 0.38
CA GLN A 45 22.81 -11.14 1.14
C GLN A 45 22.94 -12.65 0.93
N LEU A 46 21.82 -13.36 0.91
CA LEU A 46 21.81 -14.81 0.62
C LEU A 46 22.35 -15.10 -0.78
N MET A 47 21.94 -14.33 -1.79
CA MET A 47 22.47 -14.44 -3.15
C MET A 47 23.98 -14.25 -3.19
N ARG A 48 24.49 -13.19 -2.53
CA ARG A 48 25.95 -12.92 -2.45
C ARG A 48 26.70 -14.06 -1.77
N ARG A 49 26.19 -14.59 -0.65
CA ARG A 49 26.80 -15.71 0.07
C ARG A 49 26.80 -16.99 -0.76
N THR A 50 25.73 -17.28 -1.48
CA THR A 50 25.63 -18.46 -2.34
C THR A 50 26.59 -18.36 -3.50
N SER A 51 26.67 -17.20 -4.15
CA SER A 51 27.61 -16.94 -5.22
C SER A 51 29.07 -17.06 -4.76
N ALA A 52 29.40 -16.51 -3.58
CA ALA A 52 30.73 -16.60 -2.99
C ALA A 52 31.12 -18.05 -2.62
N LYS A 53 30.20 -18.83 -2.05
CA LYS A 53 30.41 -20.25 -1.74
C LYS A 53 30.66 -21.05 -3.00
N GLN A 54 29.94 -20.83 -4.07
CA GLN A 54 30.11 -21.47 -5.35
C GLN A 54 31.52 -21.17 -5.91
N ALA A 55 31.91 -19.88 -5.94
CA ALA A 55 33.21 -19.45 -6.40
C ALA A 55 34.35 -20.08 -5.58
N ALA A 56 34.20 -20.22 -4.26
CA ALA A 56 35.16 -20.86 -3.38
C ALA A 56 35.29 -22.38 -3.65
N GLN A 57 34.14 -23.04 -3.86
CA GLN A 57 34.12 -24.48 -4.21
C GLN A 57 34.83 -24.74 -5.55
N ASP A 58 34.54 -23.90 -6.55
CA ASP A 58 35.15 -24.01 -7.86
C ASP A 58 36.67 -23.76 -7.82
N ALA A 59 37.11 -22.82 -6.97
CA ALA A 59 38.52 -22.57 -6.71
C ALA A 59 39.20 -23.76 -5.98
N SER A 60 38.50 -24.44 -5.05
CA SER A 60 39.05 -25.56 -4.27
C SER A 60 39.15 -26.85 -5.06
N LEU A 61 38.35 -27.03 -6.11
CA LEU A 61 38.39 -28.22 -6.98
C LEU A 61 39.53 -28.16 -8.01
N GLY A 62 40.53 -27.27 -7.80
CA GLY A 62 41.72 -27.15 -8.60
C GLY A 62 41.38 -26.78 -10.03
N GLY A 63 41.30 -25.51 -10.30
CA GLY A 63 40.92 -24.95 -11.61
C GLY A 63 41.65 -25.60 -12.77
N GLY A 64 41.18 -26.76 -13.21
CA GLY A 64 41.61 -27.41 -14.45
C GLY A 64 41.16 -26.50 -15.60
N PHE A 65 42.14 -25.90 -16.21
CA PHE A 65 42.00 -25.02 -17.37
C PHE A 65 41.08 -25.64 -18.42
N GLY A 66 39.94 -25.00 -18.64
CA GLY A 66 39.25 -25.11 -19.91
C GLY A 66 37.77 -25.58 -19.91
N ARG A 67 37.30 -26.34 -18.91
CA ARG A 67 35.86 -26.80 -18.88
C ARG A 67 35.04 -26.27 -17.71
N SER A 68 35.68 -25.82 -16.66
CA SER A 68 34.99 -25.31 -15.45
C SER A 68 34.40 -23.91 -15.61
N GLY A 69 34.99 -23.04 -16.41
CA GLY A 69 34.59 -21.66 -16.56
C GLY A 69 33.17 -21.48 -17.12
N GLN A 70 32.76 -22.26 -18.10
CA GLN A 70 31.43 -22.17 -18.68
C GLN A 70 30.34 -22.72 -17.73
N SER A 71 30.65 -23.80 -17.02
CA SER A 71 29.73 -24.39 -16.02
C SER A 71 29.56 -23.47 -14.82
N VAL A 72 30.60 -22.82 -14.32
CA VAL A 72 30.57 -21.86 -13.22
C VAL A 72 29.78 -20.63 -13.60
N GLN A 73 30.03 -20.05 -14.77
CA GLN A 73 29.28 -18.91 -15.27
C GLN A 73 27.79 -19.25 -15.46
N ALA A 74 27.45 -20.42 -15.99
CA ALA A 74 26.10 -20.86 -16.16
C ALA A 74 25.36 -21.01 -14.80
N THR A 75 26.05 -21.55 -13.78
CA THR A 75 25.51 -21.70 -12.44
C THR A 75 25.31 -20.33 -11.76
N GLN A 76 26.29 -19.44 -11.90
CA GLN A 76 26.20 -18.08 -11.35
C GLN A 76 25.06 -17.29 -11.98
N LEU A 77 24.93 -17.31 -13.30
CA LEU A 77 23.80 -16.69 -14.03
C LEU A 77 22.46 -17.28 -13.61
N ASN A 78 22.40 -18.57 -13.32
CA ASN A 78 21.17 -19.20 -12.85
C ASN A 78 20.79 -18.75 -11.44
N ILE A 79 21.75 -18.65 -10.50
CA ILE A 79 21.53 -18.10 -9.16
C ILE A 79 21.03 -16.67 -9.24
N GLU A 80 21.68 -15.83 -10.04
CA GLU A 80 21.27 -14.44 -10.24
C GLU A 80 19.85 -14.34 -10.82
N ARG A 81 19.57 -15.12 -11.87
CA ARG A 81 18.26 -15.16 -12.50
C ARG A 81 17.15 -15.57 -11.55
N HIS A 82 17.37 -16.59 -10.72
CA HIS A 82 16.41 -17.00 -9.70
C HIS A 82 16.24 -15.96 -8.60
N GLY A 83 17.33 -15.32 -8.16
CA GLY A 83 17.30 -14.24 -7.19
C GLY A 83 16.52 -13.01 -7.70
N TYR A 84 16.79 -12.57 -8.93
CA TYR A 84 16.02 -11.46 -9.52
C TYR A 84 14.55 -11.79 -9.71
N LYS A 85 14.20 -13.02 -10.09
CA LYS A 85 12.80 -13.45 -10.15
C LYS A 85 12.13 -13.44 -8.77
N ALA A 86 12.85 -13.84 -7.73
CA ALA A 86 12.33 -13.80 -6.35
C ALA A 86 12.11 -12.36 -5.86
N LEU A 87 13.05 -11.44 -6.15
CA LEU A 87 12.90 -10.01 -5.86
C LEU A 87 11.70 -9.43 -6.60
N ALA A 88 11.59 -9.66 -7.91
CA ALA A 88 10.46 -9.16 -8.71
C ALA A 88 9.10 -9.65 -8.19
N ARG A 89 9.01 -10.90 -7.73
CA ARG A 89 7.78 -11.43 -7.10
C ARG A 89 7.47 -10.72 -5.76
N LYS A 90 8.49 -10.43 -4.94
CA LYS A 90 8.32 -9.68 -3.70
C LYS A 90 7.85 -8.26 -3.95
N ASP A 91 8.42 -7.59 -4.96
CA ASP A 91 8.02 -6.24 -5.35
C ASP A 91 6.57 -6.22 -5.86
N LEU A 92 6.17 -7.19 -6.70
CA LEU A 92 4.80 -7.33 -7.16
C LEU A 92 3.82 -7.57 -5.98
N ASN A 93 4.19 -8.45 -5.05
CA ASN A 93 3.37 -8.70 -3.87
C ASN A 93 3.25 -7.45 -2.99
N ARG A 94 4.30 -6.63 -2.92
CA ARG A 94 4.27 -5.34 -2.23
C ARG A 94 3.29 -4.37 -2.90
N GLU A 95 3.33 -4.28 -4.22
CA GLU A 95 2.43 -3.42 -5.00
C GLU A 95 0.96 -3.82 -4.78
N ILE A 96 0.65 -5.12 -4.79
CA ILE A 96 -0.70 -5.63 -4.50
C ILE A 96 -1.14 -5.22 -3.08
N ARG A 97 -0.25 -5.33 -2.07
CA ARG A 97 -0.58 -4.89 -0.71
C ARG A 97 -0.79 -3.39 -0.62
N GLU A 98 0.02 -2.59 -1.29
CA GLU A 98 -0.15 -1.14 -1.35
C GLU A 98 -1.50 -0.73 -1.95
N LEU A 99 -1.94 -1.39 -3.02
CA LEU A 99 -3.28 -1.20 -3.58
C LEU A 99 -4.37 -1.54 -2.56
N SER A 100 -4.20 -2.63 -1.82
CA SER A 100 -5.14 -3.03 -0.75
C SER A 100 -5.20 -1.98 0.38
N PHE A 101 -4.07 -1.39 0.79
CA PHE A 101 -4.05 -0.30 1.77
C PHE A 101 -4.77 0.95 1.25
N ARG A 102 -4.54 1.34 0.00
CA ARG A 102 -5.23 2.47 -0.65
C ARG A 102 -6.74 2.23 -0.68
N GLN A 103 -7.16 1.02 -1.06
CA GLN A 103 -8.58 0.66 -1.11
C GLN A 103 -9.22 0.68 0.29
N ARG A 104 -8.54 0.18 1.32
CA ARG A 104 -9.02 0.26 2.70
C ARG A 104 -9.20 1.71 3.16
N LYS A 105 -8.25 2.62 2.84
CA LYS A 105 -8.37 4.05 3.14
C LYS A 105 -9.59 4.69 2.47
N GLN A 106 -9.82 4.38 1.19
CA GLN A 106 -10.99 4.85 0.47
C GLN A 106 -12.29 4.36 1.10
N ASN A 107 -12.36 3.07 1.47
CA ASN A 107 -13.53 2.50 2.12
C ASN A 107 -13.84 3.18 3.46
N VAL A 108 -12.82 3.44 4.28
CA VAL A 108 -12.98 4.18 5.56
C VAL A 108 -13.48 5.60 5.33
N ALA A 109 -12.97 6.30 4.32
CA ALA A 109 -13.43 7.65 3.97
C ALA A 109 -14.87 7.64 3.46
N ASN A 110 -15.22 6.72 2.57
CA ASN A 110 -16.56 6.57 2.03
C ASN A 110 -17.59 6.20 3.10
N ASP A 111 -17.23 5.31 4.03
CA ASP A 111 -18.09 4.94 5.15
C ASP A 111 -18.37 6.14 6.07
N ALA A 112 -17.37 6.95 6.39
CA ALA A 112 -17.55 8.17 7.17
C ALA A 112 -18.44 9.18 6.44
N LEU A 113 -18.25 9.37 5.13
CA LEU A 113 -19.11 10.25 4.31
C LEU A 113 -20.55 9.75 4.28
N SER A 114 -20.75 8.46 4.08
CA SER A 114 -22.08 7.84 4.05
C SER A 114 -22.81 8.02 5.38
N ARG A 115 -22.14 7.78 6.51
CA ARG A 115 -22.69 8.01 7.86
C ARG A 115 -23.02 9.48 8.09
N ASN A 116 -22.16 10.41 7.69
CA ASN A 116 -22.39 11.83 7.85
C ASN A 116 -23.57 12.31 6.98
N ASN A 117 -23.66 11.83 5.74
CA ASN A 117 -24.78 12.13 4.85
C ASN A 117 -26.11 11.61 5.42
N ALA A 118 -26.15 10.40 5.97
CA ALA A 118 -27.32 9.85 6.63
C ALA A 118 -27.75 10.69 7.85
N LEU A 119 -26.79 11.18 8.64
CA LEU A 119 -27.08 12.07 9.77
C LEU A 119 -27.67 13.41 9.31
N MET A 120 -27.11 13.98 8.24
CA MET A 120 -27.56 15.28 7.72
C MET A 120 -28.92 15.20 7.00
N SER A 121 -29.23 14.10 6.30
CA SER A 121 -30.50 13.89 5.62
C SER A 121 -31.68 13.73 6.60
N GLY A 122 -31.43 13.28 7.82
CA GLY A 122 -32.41 13.17 8.89
C GLY A 122 -32.72 14.51 9.61
N ILE A 123 -32.03 15.60 9.28
CA ILE A 123 -32.23 16.91 9.90
C ILE A 123 -33.18 17.73 9.03
N PRO A 124 -34.31 18.26 9.57
CA PRO A 124 -35.15 19.22 8.83
C PRO A 124 -34.30 20.44 8.44
N VAL A 125 -34.12 20.63 7.15
CA VAL A 125 -33.32 21.75 6.62
C VAL A 125 -34.09 23.06 6.84
N ALA A 126 -33.66 23.87 7.81
CA ALA A 126 -33.92 25.29 7.70
C ALA A 126 -32.98 25.88 6.66
N PRO A 127 -33.41 26.80 5.79
CA PRO A 127 -32.58 27.36 4.74
C PRO A 127 -31.45 28.22 5.36
N SER A 128 -30.34 27.64 5.74
CA SER A 128 -29.16 28.36 6.21
C SER A 128 -27.96 27.94 5.35
N GLY A 129 -27.20 28.93 4.88
CA GLY A 129 -26.09 28.75 3.93
C GLY A 129 -24.98 27.80 4.38
N THR A 130 -24.97 27.36 5.65
CA THR A 130 -24.03 26.39 6.20
C THR A 130 -24.31 24.95 5.76
N GLY A 131 -25.60 24.59 5.52
CA GLY A 131 -25.94 23.26 4.98
C GLY A 131 -25.50 23.10 3.52
N LEU A 132 -25.59 24.18 2.76
CA LEU A 132 -25.15 24.21 1.36
C LEU A 132 -23.64 24.08 1.23
N ALA A 133 -22.87 24.69 2.13
CA ALA A 133 -21.41 24.59 2.14
C ALA A 133 -20.91 23.18 2.47
N LEU A 134 -21.58 22.46 3.38
CA LEU A 134 -21.25 21.06 3.70
C LEU A 134 -21.64 20.09 2.58
N GLN A 135 -22.75 20.36 1.89
CA GLN A 135 -23.19 19.57 0.74
C GLN A 135 -22.29 19.79 -0.47
N ILE A 136 -21.83 21.03 -0.68
CA ILE A 136 -20.86 21.36 -1.73
C ILE A 136 -19.49 20.71 -1.43
N ALA A 137 -19.05 20.71 -0.17
CA ALA A 137 -17.78 20.07 0.22
C ALA A 137 -17.84 18.54 0.05
N SER A 138 -18.98 17.91 0.39
CA SER A 138 -19.17 16.46 0.21
C SER A 138 -19.30 16.06 -1.26
N SER A 139 -20.00 16.84 -2.07
CA SER A 139 -20.13 16.62 -3.51
C SER A 139 -18.84 16.93 -4.28
N GLY A 140 -18.05 17.91 -3.84
CA GLY A 140 -16.73 18.21 -4.37
C GLY A 140 -15.72 17.07 -4.13
N MET A 141 -15.80 16.43 -2.95
CA MET A 141 -14.96 15.28 -2.63
C MET A 141 -15.36 14.02 -3.43
N GLN A 142 -16.65 13.80 -3.66
CA GLN A 142 -17.13 12.72 -4.52
C GLN A 142 -16.74 12.91 -5.99
N ALA A 143 -16.78 14.15 -6.50
CA ALA A 143 -16.36 14.47 -7.84
C ALA A 143 -14.83 14.27 -8.04
N ALA A 144 -14.01 14.61 -7.03
CA ALA A 144 -12.58 14.37 -7.05
C ALA A 144 -12.20 12.88 -7.04
N ILE A 145 -12.98 12.05 -6.34
CA ILE A 145 -12.80 10.59 -6.30
C ILE A 145 -13.27 9.96 -7.62
N GLY A 146 -14.39 10.43 -8.19
CA GLY A 146 -14.92 9.95 -9.46
C GLY A 146 -14.03 10.28 -10.67
N SER A 147 -13.34 11.42 -10.68
CA SER A 147 -12.45 11.83 -11.76
C SER A 147 -11.15 11.01 -11.83
N GLN A 148 -10.72 10.40 -10.74
CA GLN A 148 -9.54 9.50 -10.74
C GLN A 148 -9.84 8.11 -11.30
N GLN A 149 -11.11 7.69 -11.34
CA GLN A 149 -11.49 6.40 -11.93
C GLN A 149 -11.75 6.47 -13.46
N GLY A 150 -11.92 7.66 -14.01
CA GLY A 150 -12.24 7.88 -15.44
C GLY A 150 -11.05 7.94 -16.40
N THR A 151 -9.81 7.92 -15.92
CA THR A 151 -8.60 8.09 -16.77
C THR A 151 -7.87 6.79 -17.10
N LYS A 152 -8.50 5.63 -16.95
CA LYS A 152 -7.99 4.34 -17.45
C LYS A 152 -8.99 3.77 -18.45
N GLY A 153 -9.02 4.37 -19.61
CA GLY A 153 -9.59 3.85 -20.83
C GLY A 153 -8.56 3.94 -21.93
#